data_d18899966c18ade7df9c99e98efc31d8
#
_entry.id   d18899966c18ade7df9c99e98efc31d8
#
_cell.length_a   1.000
_cell.length_b   1.000
_cell.length_c   1.000
_cell.angle_alpha   90.00
_cell.angle_beta   90.00
_cell.angle_gamma   90.00
#
_symmetry.space_group_name_H-M   'P 1'
#
loop_
_entity.id
_entity.type
_entity.pdbx_description
1 polymer ?
#
loop_
_entity_poly.entity_id
_entity_poly.type
_entity_poly.pdbx_seq_one_letter_code
_entity_poly.pdbx_strand_id
1 'polypeptide(L)'
;MKRSISLRLSVMFGITSLLVFSLIGIGLFAMMERQLFAELRATLETRAKVAEMIVSHATTAARWHITQEKLTDLQPLDGSTRYIVASEDPAFRLGTPIDGEPVGMPIGAFQLVHCVGSSYNVMTRTTVIPTNGVRPELTLIVAATCDRTQKMLRFIALTLAGLIGAATVIALLLSRAVTRFGLEPLARLSKEAAALSPANRKQRLQTDALPSELHDLASSFNGALERIEHAYDRLESFNADVAHELRTPVSILIGQTQVALSSRDRSVERMQRTLQSNLEEFERLRVIVNDMLFLSRSDRGERATNLSDVSLAIEVSRMLDFLEVSLEDAQLRTELTGDARASVDTSLFGRAMTNLLINAIQHSRPGDTIRVKIRAAEEQVVIAVANPGTPIDPAVRAHMFERFYRLEEARSNSNENHGLGLSIVKAVADMHGGSVFVACDEGWNTFGFSVMARPAATPADARSPLKGLPHNAALRPS
;
A
#
# COMPACT_ATOMS: atom_id res chain seq x y z
N MET A 1 -9.29 -21.83 7.11
CA MET A 1 -8.05 -22.09 6.36
C MET A 1 -7.59 -20.81 5.67
N LYS A 2 -6.48 -20.21 6.09
CA LYS A 2 -5.91 -19.02 5.41
C LYS A 2 -5.47 -19.44 4.00
N ARG A 3 -6.14 -18.93 2.98
CA ARG A 3 -5.84 -19.24 1.57
C ARG A 3 -4.46 -18.66 1.24
N SER A 4 -3.46 -19.52 1.11
CA SER A 4 -2.09 -19.11 0.72
C SER A 4 -2.12 -18.48 -0.67
N ILE A 5 -1.54 -17.29 -0.81
CA ILE A 5 -1.37 -16.58 -2.09
C ILE A 5 -0.61 -17.46 -3.09
N SER A 6 0.39 -18.20 -2.61
CA SER A 6 1.16 -19.18 -3.39
C SER A 6 0.27 -20.26 -4.02
N LEU A 7 -0.69 -20.82 -3.27
CA LEU A 7 -1.60 -21.84 -3.80
C LEU A 7 -2.53 -21.27 -4.88
N ARG A 8 -3.05 -20.05 -4.66
CA ARG A 8 -3.92 -19.39 -5.65
C ARG A 8 -3.19 -19.11 -6.97
N LEU A 9 -1.98 -18.56 -6.89
CA LEU A 9 -1.14 -18.31 -8.05
C LEU A 9 -0.83 -19.61 -8.81
N SER A 10 -0.39 -20.66 -8.10
CA SER A 10 -0.09 -21.95 -8.73
C SER A 10 -1.31 -22.56 -9.43
N VAL A 11 -2.50 -22.48 -8.82
CA VAL A 11 -3.74 -22.97 -9.44
C VAL A 11 -4.12 -22.15 -10.66
N MET A 12 -4.01 -20.83 -10.60
CA MET A 12 -4.27 -19.96 -11.76
C MET A 12 -3.34 -20.27 -12.92
N PHE A 13 -2.03 -20.41 -12.66
CA PHE A 13 -1.06 -20.79 -13.70
C PHE A 13 -1.35 -22.18 -14.28
N GLY A 14 -1.75 -23.13 -13.45
CA GLY A 14 -2.13 -24.47 -13.92
C GLY A 14 -3.35 -24.43 -14.83
N ILE A 15 -4.40 -23.71 -14.46
CA ILE A 15 -5.61 -23.57 -15.29
C ILE A 15 -5.30 -22.86 -16.62
N THR A 16 -4.55 -21.75 -16.59
CA THR A 16 -4.18 -21.00 -17.79
C THR A 16 -3.31 -21.85 -18.74
N SER A 17 -2.34 -22.59 -18.18
CA SER A 17 -1.50 -23.50 -18.96
C SER A 17 -2.32 -24.61 -19.61
N LEU A 18 -3.23 -25.22 -18.84
CA LEU A 18 -4.12 -26.27 -19.36
C LEU A 18 -4.99 -25.75 -20.51
N LEU A 19 -5.58 -24.56 -20.36
CA LEU A 19 -6.41 -23.94 -21.39
C LEU A 19 -5.59 -23.66 -22.67
N VAL A 20 -4.42 -23.05 -22.54
CA VAL A 20 -3.55 -22.71 -23.68
C VAL A 20 -3.10 -23.97 -24.39
N PHE A 21 -2.57 -24.95 -23.67
CA PHE A 21 -2.09 -26.19 -24.29
C PHE A 21 -3.23 -27.00 -24.89
N SER A 22 -4.41 -27.02 -24.28
CA SER A 22 -5.59 -27.67 -24.85
C SER A 22 -6.05 -26.99 -26.15
N LEU A 23 -6.07 -25.66 -26.20
CA LEU A 23 -6.44 -24.93 -27.41
C LEU A 23 -5.47 -25.20 -28.56
N ILE A 24 -4.16 -25.18 -28.25
CA ILE A 24 -3.11 -25.51 -29.25
C ILE A 24 -3.26 -26.97 -29.69
N GLY A 25 -3.46 -27.91 -28.75
CA GLY A 25 -3.61 -29.32 -29.05
C GLY A 25 -4.82 -29.63 -29.95
N ILE A 26 -5.97 -29.00 -29.67
CA ILE A 26 -7.19 -29.11 -30.47
C ILE A 26 -6.93 -28.56 -31.90
N GLY A 27 -6.27 -27.41 -32.01
CA GLY A 27 -5.91 -26.80 -33.28
C GLY A 27 -4.98 -27.71 -34.11
N LEU A 28 -3.94 -28.25 -33.52
CA LEU A 28 -3.02 -29.21 -34.15
C LEU A 28 -3.73 -30.48 -34.57
N PHE A 29 -4.56 -31.04 -33.68
CA PHE A 29 -5.34 -32.25 -34.03
C PHE A 29 -6.26 -32.01 -35.21
N ALA A 30 -7.02 -30.93 -35.23
CA ALA A 30 -7.91 -30.56 -36.32
C ALA A 30 -7.14 -30.30 -37.64
N MET A 31 -5.95 -29.73 -37.58
CA MET A 31 -5.08 -29.55 -38.74
C MET A 31 -4.60 -30.89 -39.29
N MET A 32 -4.11 -31.79 -38.42
CA MET A 32 -3.65 -33.13 -38.82
C MET A 32 -4.79 -33.98 -39.39
N GLU A 33 -5.96 -33.93 -38.77
CA GLU A 33 -7.15 -34.62 -39.27
C GLU A 33 -7.49 -34.17 -40.70
N ARG A 34 -7.57 -32.85 -40.91
CA ARG A 34 -7.83 -32.30 -42.26
C ARG A 34 -6.79 -32.73 -43.28
N GLN A 35 -5.51 -32.71 -42.89
CA GLN A 35 -4.40 -33.07 -43.79
C GLN A 35 -4.45 -34.56 -44.16
N LEU A 36 -4.64 -35.46 -43.19
CA LEU A 36 -4.71 -36.89 -43.42
C LEU A 36 -5.91 -37.28 -44.30
N PHE A 37 -7.08 -36.68 -44.05
CA PHE A 37 -8.24 -36.93 -44.92
C PHE A 37 -8.09 -36.29 -46.32
N ALA A 38 -7.40 -35.16 -46.45
CA ALA A 38 -7.11 -34.56 -47.75
C ALA A 38 -6.17 -35.46 -48.58
N GLU A 39 -5.14 -36.04 -47.96
CA GLU A 39 -4.22 -37.00 -48.59
C GLU A 39 -4.94 -38.27 -49.01
N LEU A 40 -5.82 -38.81 -48.16
CA LEU A 40 -6.63 -39.98 -48.49
C LEU A 40 -7.56 -39.70 -49.69
N ARG A 41 -8.20 -38.53 -49.74
CA ARG A 41 -9.03 -38.10 -50.88
C ARG A 41 -8.22 -37.98 -52.15
N ALA A 42 -7.06 -37.34 -52.14
CA ALA A 42 -6.19 -37.19 -53.30
C ALA A 42 -5.71 -38.56 -53.84
N THR A 43 -5.34 -39.47 -52.92
CA THR A 43 -4.97 -40.81 -53.29
C THR A 43 -6.13 -41.59 -53.92
N LEU A 44 -7.32 -41.49 -53.32
CA LEU A 44 -8.52 -42.18 -53.84
C LEU A 44 -8.92 -41.59 -55.21
N GLU A 45 -8.81 -40.29 -55.40
CA GLU A 45 -9.09 -39.63 -56.70
C GLU A 45 -8.17 -40.13 -57.78
N THR A 46 -6.86 -40.21 -57.51
CA THR A 46 -5.87 -40.71 -58.49
C THR A 46 -6.17 -42.15 -58.84
N ARG A 47 -6.45 -43.03 -57.87
CA ARG A 47 -6.80 -44.42 -58.09
C ARG A 47 -8.12 -44.57 -58.89
N ALA A 48 -9.13 -43.73 -58.58
CA ALA A 48 -10.41 -43.73 -59.21
C ALA A 48 -10.24 -43.36 -60.75
N LYS A 49 -9.44 -42.34 -61.04
CA LYS A 49 -9.13 -41.98 -62.48
C LYS A 49 -8.44 -43.07 -63.25
N VAL A 50 -7.48 -43.77 -62.57
CA VAL A 50 -6.79 -44.89 -63.21
C VAL A 50 -7.77 -46.08 -63.49
N ALA A 51 -8.59 -46.41 -62.51
CA ALA A 51 -9.60 -47.45 -62.65
C ALA A 51 -10.65 -47.10 -63.71
N GLU A 52 -11.13 -45.83 -63.73
CA GLU A 52 -12.04 -45.34 -64.80
C GLU A 52 -11.47 -45.47 -66.17
N MET A 53 -10.19 -45.13 -66.38
CA MET A 53 -9.49 -45.31 -67.66
C MET A 53 -9.47 -46.78 -68.06
N ILE A 54 -9.15 -47.68 -67.11
CA ILE A 54 -9.06 -49.12 -67.45
C ILE A 54 -10.45 -49.67 -67.79
N VAL A 55 -11.49 -49.31 -66.99
CA VAL A 55 -12.85 -49.75 -67.24
C VAL A 55 -13.45 -49.21 -68.54
N SER A 56 -13.13 -47.95 -68.88
CA SER A 56 -13.61 -47.32 -70.12
C SER A 56 -13.13 -48.02 -71.39
N HIS A 57 -11.97 -48.65 -71.33
CA HIS A 57 -11.41 -49.42 -72.51
C HIS A 57 -12.01 -50.81 -72.63
N ALA A 58 -12.81 -51.28 -71.70
CA ALA A 58 -13.50 -52.57 -71.72
C ALA A 58 -14.76 -52.47 -72.64
N THR A 59 -14.62 -52.63 -73.94
CA THR A 59 -15.73 -52.46 -74.85
C THR A 59 -16.49 -53.76 -75.21
N THR A 60 -15.96 -54.95 -74.89
CA THR A 60 -16.56 -56.25 -75.09
C THR A 60 -16.40 -57.18 -73.91
N ALA A 61 -17.24 -58.23 -73.75
CA ALA A 61 -17.13 -59.21 -72.69
C ALA A 61 -15.75 -59.90 -72.60
N ALA A 62 -15.09 -60.17 -73.74
CA ALA A 62 -13.74 -60.75 -73.73
C ALA A 62 -12.69 -59.76 -73.14
N ARG A 63 -12.78 -58.48 -73.48
CA ARG A 63 -11.89 -57.42 -72.87
C ARG A 63 -12.23 -57.16 -71.42
N TRP A 64 -13.47 -57.39 -71.05
CA TRP A 64 -13.88 -57.25 -69.65
C TRP A 64 -13.15 -58.20 -68.69
N HIS A 65 -12.93 -59.46 -69.11
CA HIS A 65 -12.16 -60.42 -68.34
C HIS A 65 -10.73 -59.92 -68.05
N ILE A 66 -10.06 -59.36 -69.02
CA ILE A 66 -8.72 -58.78 -68.88
C ILE A 66 -8.78 -57.54 -67.98
N THR A 67 -9.86 -56.76 -67.98
CA THR A 67 -10.07 -55.60 -67.16
C THR A 67 -10.30 -56.00 -65.70
N GLN A 68 -11.05 -57.07 -65.45
CA GLN A 68 -11.23 -57.64 -64.13
C GLN A 68 -9.91 -58.06 -63.47
N GLU A 69 -9.07 -58.76 -64.23
CA GLU A 69 -7.75 -59.22 -63.80
C GLU A 69 -6.85 -57.99 -63.47
N LYS A 70 -6.79 -57.01 -64.31
CA LYS A 70 -6.04 -55.76 -64.07
C LYS A 70 -6.55 -54.95 -62.83
N LEU A 71 -7.85 -54.88 -62.65
CA LEU A 71 -8.42 -54.20 -61.46
C LEU A 71 -8.14 -55.00 -60.15
N THR A 72 -8.12 -56.32 -60.27
CA THR A 72 -7.75 -57.16 -59.13
C THR A 72 -6.28 -57.06 -58.80
N ASP A 73 -5.39 -56.99 -59.78
CA ASP A 73 -3.95 -56.77 -59.61
C ASP A 73 -3.62 -55.39 -59.07
N LEU A 74 -4.44 -54.38 -59.40
CA LEU A 74 -4.32 -53.04 -58.83
C LEU A 74 -4.78 -52.91 -57.37
N GLN A 75 -5.49 -53.93 -56.82
CA GLN A 75 -5.86 -53.93 -55.46
C GLN A 75 -4.62 -54.16 -54.57
N PRO A 76 -4.33 -53.28 -53.62
CA PRO A 76 -3.25 -53.50 -52.67
C PRO A 76 -3.49 -54.80 -51.86
N LEU A 77 -2.42 -55.54 -51.63
CA LEU A 77 -2.48 -56.81 -50.87
C LEU A 77 -2.99 -56.62 -49.43
N ASP A 78 -2.85 -55.39 -48.89
CA ASP A 78 -3.33 -55.05 -47.55
C ASP A 78 -4.85 -54.76 -47.49
N GLY A 79 -5.56 -54.84 -48.64
CA GLY A 79 -6.99 -54.59 -48.71
C GLY A 79 -7.38 -53.10 -48.47
N SER A 80 -6.40 -52.21 -48.50
CA SER A 80 -6.63 -50.75 -48.20
C SER A 80 -7.49 -50.07 -49.25
N THR A 81 -7.57 -50.63 -50.46
CA THR A 81 -8.43 -50.09 -51.54
C THR A 81 -9.13 -51.26 -52.24
N ARG A 82 -10.41 -51.14 -52.49
CA ARG A 82 -11.21 -52.11 -53.25
C ARG A 82 -11.84 -51.41 -54.45
N TYR A 83 -11.88 -52.15 -55.56
CA TYR A 83 -12.58 -51.72 -56.76
C TYR A 83 -13.83 -52.59 -56.90
N ILE A 84 -14.98 -51.95 -57.04
CA ILE A 84 -16.27 -52.58 -57.20
C ILE A 84 -16.88 -52.00 -58.47
N VAL A 85 -17.36 -52.86 -59.33
CA VAL A 85 -18.08 -52.43 -60.56
C VAL A 85 -19.48 -53.10 -60.45
N ALA A 86 -20.51 -52.23 -60.39
CA ALA A 86 -21.90 -52.62 -60.46
C ALA A 86 -22.44 -52.41 -61.87
N SER A 87 -23.22 -53.37 -62.37
CA SER A 87 -23.86 -53.37 -63.69
C SER A 87 -25.20 -54.11 -63.61
N GLU A 88 -26.12 -53.75 -64.53
CA GLU A 88 -27.37 -54.53 -64.68
C GLU A 88 -27.03 -55.93 -65.25
N ASP A 89 -26.07 -56.02 -66.12
CA ASP A 89 -25.57 -57.30 -66.69
C ASP A 89 -24.57 -57.99 -65.74
N PRO A 90 -24.89 -59.19 -65.22
CA PRO A 90 -24.00 -59.94 -64.36
C PRO A 90 -22.59 -60.20 -64.93
N ALA A 91 -22.45 -60.26 -66.25
CA ALA A 91 -21.18 -60.49 -66.92
C ALA A 91 -20.14 -59.38 -66.72
N PHE A 92 -20.59 -58.16 -66.40
CA PHE A 92 -19.77 -56.97 -66.21
C PHE A 92 -19.63 -56.54 -64.72
N ARG A 93 -19.93 -57.41 -63.75
CA ARG A 93 -19.77 -57.13 -62.36
C ARG A 93 -18.41 -57.52 -61.82
N LEU A 94 -17.90 -56.75 -60.87
CA LEU A 94 -16.65 -57.04 -60.17
C LEU A 94 -16.80 -56.65 -58.66
N GLY A 95 -16.37 -57.57 -57.83
CA GLY A 95 -16.37 -57.34 -56.36
C GLY A 95 -17.75 -57.55 -55.69
N THR A 96 -17.76 -57.57 -54.35
CA THR A 96 -18.98 -57.63 -53.56
C THR A 96 -19.36 -56.21 -53.14
N PRO A 97 -20.65 -55.83 -53.19
CA PRO A 97 -21.08 -54.56 -52.65
C PRO A 97 -20.65 -54.37 -51.20
N ILE A 98 -20.37 -53.13 -50.80
CA ILE A 98 -20.03 -52.80 -49.43
C ILE A 98 -21.34 -52.81 -48.65
N ASP A 99 -21.45 -53.67 -47.62
CA ASP A 99 -22.60 -53.69 -46.73
C ASP A 99 -22.78 -52.35 -46.06
N GLY A 100 -23.90 -51.67 -46.31
CA GLY A 100 -24.17 -50.29 -45.83
C GLY A 100 -24.12 -49.20 -46.95
N GLU A 101 -23.98 -49.59 -48.21
CA GLU A 101 -24.09 -48.62 -49.32
C GLU A 101 -25.50 -48.02 -49.40
N PRO A 102 -25.64 -46.72 -49.34
CA PRO A 102 -26.93 -46.07 -49.61
C PRO A 102 -27.26 -46.20 -51.10
N VAL A 103 -28.44 -46.69 -51.38
CA VAL A 103 -29.00 -46.75 -52.74
C VAL A 103 -29.15 -45.28 -53.23
N GLY A 104 -28.37 -44.91 -54.28
CA GLY A 104 -28.43 -43.53 -54.84
C GLY A 104 -27.24 -42.62 -54.49
N MET A 105 -26.01 -43.14 -54.52
CA MET A 105 -24.80 -42.32 -54.31
C MET A 105 -24.68 -41.20 -55.30
N PRO A 106 -24.37 -39.92 -54.87
CA PRO A 106 -24.10 -38.84 -55.77
C PRO A 106 -22.82 -39.12 -56.58
N ILE A 107 -22.93 -39.00 -57.88
CA ILE A 107 -21.84 -39.24 -58.84
C ILE A 107 -20.73 -38.19 -58.60
N GLY A 108 -19.46 -38.64 -58.50
CA GLY A 108 -18.28 -37.78 -58.41
C GLY A 108 -17.97 -37.24 -56.98
N ALA A 109 -18.84 -37.45 -56.01
CA ALA A 109 -18.57 -37.01 -54.65
C ALA A 109 -17.84 -38.07 -53.80
N PHE A 110 -17.05 -37.60 -52.81
CA PHE A 110 -16.48 -38.47 -51.80
C PHE A 110 -17.48 -38.68 -50.65
N GLN A 111 -17.73 -39.92 -50.30
CA GLN A 111 -18.61 -40.26 -49.17
C GLN A 111 -17.89 -41.10 -48.14
N LEU A 112 -18.23 -40.89 -46.85
CA LEU A 112 -17.78 -41.74 -45.76
C LEU A 112 -18.90 -42.71 -45.44
N VAL A 113 -18.65 -43.98 -45.73
CA VAL A 113 -19.65 -45.06 -45.49
C VAL A 113 -19.21 -45.87 -44.29
N HIS A 114 -20.11 -46.07 -43.35
CA HIS A 114 -19.88 -46.96 -42.23
C HIS A 114 -20.26 -48.41 -42.63
N CYS A 115 -19.27 -49.31 -42.65
CA CYS A 115 -19.53 -50.67 -42.99
C CYS A 115 -20.19 -51.40 -41.84
N VAL A 116 -21.37 -52.00 -42.05
CA VAL A 116 -22.07 -52.81 -41.09
C VAL A 116 -21.22 -54.04 -40.77
N GLY A 117 -20.90 -54.23 -39.46
CA GLY A 117 -20.04 -55.34 -39.00
C GLY A 117 -18.55 -55.06 -38.96
N SER A 118 -18.09 -53.85 -39.31
CA SER A 118 -16.69 -53.45 -39.18
C SER A 118 -16.55 -52.22 -38.29
N SER A 119 -15.41 -52.10 -37.55
CA SER A 119 -15.09 -50.97 -36.65
C SER A 119 -14.56 -49.75 -37.37
N TYR A 120 -14.55 -49.72 -38.69
CA TYR A 120 -13.93 -48.63 -39.47
C TYR A 120 -14.84 -48.12 -40.58
N ASN A 121 -14.66 -46.86 -40.92
CA ASN A 121 -15.33 -46.23 -42.02
C ASN A 121 -14.53 -46.42 -43.31
N VAL A 122 -15.23 -46.47 -44.40
CA VAL A 122 -14.66 -46.56 -45.75
C VAL A 122 -14.99 -45.27 -46.49
N MET A 123 -14.01 -44.68 -47.14
CA MET A 123 -14.23 -43.53 -48.03
C MET A 123 -14.44 -44.05 -49.43
N THR A 124 -15.54 -43.71 -50.06
CA THR A 124 -15.92 -44.16 -51.41
C THR A 124 -15.96 -42.99 -52.40
N ARG A 125 -15.64 -43.28 -53.65
CA ARG A 125 -15.90 -42.42 -54.80
C ARG A 125 -16.60 -43.24 -55.87
N THR A 126 -17.76 -42.75 -56.30
CA THR A 126 -18.58 -43.38 -57.35
C THR A 126 -18.46 -42.63 -58.66
N THR A 127 -18.16 -43.34 -59.72
CA THR A 127 -18.09 -42.81 -61.07
C THR A 127 -18.95 -43.63 -62.00
N VAL A 128 -19.80 -43.01 -62.77
CA VAL A 128 -20.62 -43.70 -63.79
C VAL A 128 -19.92 -43.67 -65.18
N ILE A 129 -19.79 -44.80 -65.76
CA ILE A 129 -19.18 -44.97 -67.12
C ILE A 129 -20.29 -45.30 -68.05
N PRO A 130 -20.56 -44.38 -69.06
CA PRO A 130 -21.73 -44.51 -69.92
C PRO A 130 -21.64 -45.72 -70.81
N THR A 131 -22.80 -46.18 -71.28
CA THR A 131 -22.90 -47.27 -72.30
C THR A 131 -22.18 -46.92 -73.61
N ASN A 132 -21.64 -47.93 -74.29
CA ASN A 132 -21.01 -47.74 -75.65
C ASN A 132 -21.78 -48.51 -76.71
N GLY A 133 -23.03 -48.92 -76.49
CA GLY A 133 -23.88 -49.65 -77.37
C GLY A 133 -23.64 -51.17 -77.40
N VAL A 134 -22.50 -51.66 -76.87
CA VAL A 134 -22.17 -53.11 -76.78
C VAL A 134 -22.16 -53.56 -75.27
N ARG A 135 -21.82 -52.69 -74.37
CA ARG A 135 -21.84 -52.92 -72.90
C ARG A 135 -22.87 -52.03 -72.20
N PRO A 136 -23.49 -52.45 -71.12
CA PRO A 136 -24.38 -51.61 -70.33
C PRO A 136 -23.61 -50.44 -69.61
N GLU A 137 -24.32 -49.58 -69.00
CA GLU A 137 -23.78 -48.59 -68.09
C GLU A 137 -23.11 -49.30 -66.94
N LEU A 138 -21.92 -48.84 -66.53
CA LEU A 138 -21.16 -49.38 -65.41
C LEU A 138 -21.01 -48.34 -64.31
N THR A 139 -21.28 -48.72 -63.10
CA THR A 139 -21.01 -47.88 -61.89
C THR A 139 -19.74 -48.38 -61.20
N LEU A 140 -18.66 -47.64 -61.39
CA LEU A 140 -17.37 -47.92 -60.75
C LEU A 140 -17.37 -47.26 -59.34
N ILE A 141 -17.17 -48.02 -58.31
CA ILE A 141 -17.01 -47.58 -56.93
C ILE A 141 -15.59 -47.94 -56.48
N VAL A 142 -14.82 -46.93 -56.11
CA VAL A 142 -13.50 -47.11 -55.53
C VAL A 142 -13.58 -46.76 -54.07
N ALA A 143 -13.24 -47.72 -53.24
CA ALA A 143 -13.41 -47.69 -51.78
C ALA A 143 -12.04 -47.79 -51.10
N ALA A 144 -11.71 -46.87 -50.25
CA ALA A 144 -10.50 -46.92 -49.41
C ALA A 144 -10.86 -47.03 -47.92
N THR A 145 -10.19 -47.92 -47.22
CA THR A 145 -10.40 -48.08 -45.77
C THR A 145 -9.77 -46.93 -44.97
N CYS A 146 -10.52 -46.38 -44.01
CA CYS A 146 -10.02 -45.32 -43.12
C CYS A 146 -9.35 -45.89 -41.87
N ASP A 147 -9.22 -47.22 -41.70
CA ASP A 147 -8.71 -47.86 -40.49
C ASP A 147 -7.32 -47.33 -40.07
N ARG A 148 -6.39 -47.26 -41.01
CA ARG A 148 -5.03 -46.80 -40.78
C ARG A 148 -5.04 -45.32 -40.34
N THR A 149 -5.81 -44.47 -41.02
CA THR A 149 -5.96 -43.03 -40.73
C THR A 149 -6.58 -42.86 -39.34
N GLN A 150 -7.61 -43.62 -39.02
CA GLN A 150 -8.25 -43.54 -37.67
C GLN A 150 -7.31 -44.00 -36.57
N LYS A 151 -6.55 -45.09 -36.75
CA LYS A 151 -5.54 -45.56 -35.79
C LYS A 151 -4.45 -44.49 -35.59
N MET A 152 -3.99 -43.86 -36.65
CA MET A 152 -3.00 -42.76 -36.60
C MET A 152 -3.55 -41.58 -35.86
N LEU A 153 -4.80 -41.14 -36.14
CA LEU A 153 -5.44 -40.04 -35.40
C LEU A 153 -5.62 -40.35 -33.91
N ARG A 154 -6.01 -41.59 -33.55
CA ARG A 154 -6.08 -41.98 -32.13
C ARG A 154 -4.71 -41.92 -31.45
N PHE A 155 -3.66 -42.38 -32.13
CA PHE A 155 -2.30 -42.31 -31.59
C PHE A 155 -1.88 -40.88 -31.37
N ILE A 156 -2.12 -39.97 -32.36
CA ILE A 156 -1.84 -38.52 -32.27
C ILE A 156 -2.64 -37.92 -31.09
N ALA A 157 -3.93 -38.24 -30.96
CA ALA A 157 -4.77 -37.71 -29.88
C ALA A 157 -4.24 -38.13 -28.48
N LEU A 158 -3.87 -39.37 -28.30
CA LEU A 158 -3.30 -39.86 -27.05
C LEU A 158 -1.94 -39.25 -26.75
N THR A 159 -1.09 -39.08 -27.75
CA THR A 159 0.22 -38.45 -27.59
C THR A 159 0.06 -36.97 -27.21
N LEU A 160 -0.82 -36.24 -27.92
CA LEU A 160 -1.11 -34.83 -27.57
C LEU A 160 -1.69 -34.71 -26.16
N ALA A 161 -2.63 -35.55 -25.78
CA ALA A 161 -3.20 -35.56 -24.43
C ALA A 161 -2.13 -35.82 -23.34
N GLY A 162 -1.22 -36.77 -23.60
CA GLY A 162 -0.07 -37.04 -22.71
C GLY A 162 0.87 -35.86 -22.59
N LEU A 163 1.21 -35.21 -23.73
CA LEU A 163 2.07 -34.03 -23.73
C LEU A 163 1.43 -32.83 -23.01
N ILE A 164 0.12 -32.59 -23.23
CA ILE A 164 -0.62 -31.53 -22.53
C ILE A 164 -0.63 -31.81 -21.01
N GLY A 165 -0.88 -33.04 -20.60
CA GLY A 165 -0.84 -33.44 -19.21
C GLY A 165 0.54 -33.21 -18.56
N ALA A 166 1.60 -33.69 -19.22
CA ALA A 166 2.97 -33.50 -18.75
C ALA A 166 3.36 -32.01 -18.68
N ALA A 167 3.07 -31.24 -19.71
CA ALA A 167 3.34 -29.80 -19.74
C ALA A 167 2.60 -29.06 -18.61
N THR A 168 1.35 -29.42 -18.34
CA THR A 168 0.56 -28.82 -17.26
C THR A 168 1.15 -29.15 -15.87
N VAL A 169 1.60 -30.39 -15.65
CA VAL A 169 2.26 -30.79 -14.40
C VAL A 169 3.58 -30.03 -14.21
N ILE A 170 4.40 -29.93 -15.26
CA ILE A 170 5.65 -29.17 -15.22
C ILE A 170 5.38 -27.70 -14.91
N ALA A 171 4.38 -27.09 -15.56
CA ALA A 171 3.99 -25.70 -15.33
C ALA A 171 3.54 -25.47 -13.87
N LEU A 172 2.79 -26.39 -13.28
CA LEU A 172 2.38 -26.35 -11.86
C LEU A 172 3.57 -26.43 -10.91
N LEU A 173 4.49 -27.37 -11.15
CA LEU A 173 5.69 -27.52 -10.32
C LEU A 173 6.59 -26.28 -10.40
N LEU A 174 6.80 -25.78 -11.60
CA LEU A 174 7.61 -24.57 -11.82
C LEU A 174 6.97 -23.34 -11.19
N SER A 175 5.67 -23.14 -11.39
CA SER A 175 4.91 -22.05 -10.76
C SER A 175 5.02 -22.11 -9.24
N ARG A 176 4.91 -23.31 -8.65
CA ARG A 176 5.04 -23.46 -7.20
C ARG A 176 6.45 -23.12 -6.71
N ALA A 177 7.49 -23.52 -7.45
CA ALA A 177 8.88 -23.20 -7.12
C ALA A 177 9.13 -21.68 -7.20
N VAL A 178 8.77 -21.06 -8.32
CA VAL A 178 8.93 -19.60 -8.52
C VAL A 178 8.19 -18.80 -7.47
N THR A 179 6.94 -19.16 -7.17
CA THR A 179 6.13 -18.46 -6.15
C THR A 179 6.72 -18.63 -4.75
N ARG A 180 7.27 -19.80 -4.43
CA ARG A 180 7.91 -20.05 -3.13
C ARG A 180 9.18 -19.21 -2.96
N PHE A 181 10.06 -19.21 -3.95
CA PHE A 181 11.29 -18.41 -3.91
C PHE A 181 11.01 -16.91 -3.93
N GLY A 182 10.05 -16.45 -4.77
CA GLY A 182 9.71 -15.03 -4.86
C GLY A 182 9.03 -14.45 -3.63
N LEU A 183 8.27 -15.26 -2.86
CA LEU A 183 7.57 -14.81 -1.65
C LEU A 183 8.35 -15.09 -0.35
N GLU A 184 9.47 -15.79 -0.39
CA GLU A 184 10.29 -16.08 0.79
C GLU A 184 10.82 -14.82 1.48
N PRO A 185 11.37 -13.81 0.77
CA PRO A 185 11.82 -12.56 1.38
C PRO A 185 10.70 -11.83 2.13
N LEU A 186 9.49 -11.80 1.57
CA LEU A 186 8.33 -11.20 2.22
C LEU A 186 7.93 -11.94 3.50
N ALA A 187 8.00 -13.28 3.49
CA ALA A 187 7.70 -14.09 4.65
C ALA A 187 8.74 -13.90 5.77
N ARG A 188 10.01 -13.72 5.43
CA ARG A 188 11.10 -13.37 6.38
C ARG A 188 10.86 -12.00 7.00
N LEU A 189 10.60 -10.99 6.17
CA LEU A 189 10.31 -9.62 6.61
C LEU A 189 9.11 -9.57 7.56
N SER A 190 8.05 -10.32 7.25
CA SER A 190 6.88 -10.45 8.11
C SER A 190 7.19 -11.10 9.47
N LYS A 191 8.08 -12.10 9.50
CA LYS A 191 8.52 -12.73 10.76
C LYS A 191 9.39 -11.78 11.58
N GLU A 192 10.34 -11.07 10.96
CA GLU A 192 11.17 -10.06 11.62
C GLU A 192 10.31 -8.96 12.22
N ALA A 193 9.34 -8.43 11.45
CA ALA A 193 8.40 -7.43 11.94
C ALA A 193 7.54 -7.93 13.11
N ALA A 194 7.12 -9.20 13.08
CA ALA A 194 6.37 -9.80 14.19
C ALA A 194 7.22 -10.08 15.44
N ALA A 195 8.54 -10.20 15.28
CA ALA A 195 9.47 -10.41 16.38
C ALA A 195 9.93 -9.10 17.05
N LEU A 196 9.56 -7.93 16.48
CA LEU A 196 9.86 -6.64 17.09
C LEU A 196 9.15 -6.54 18.45
N SER A 197 9.93 -6.26 19.47
CA SER A 197 9.43 -6.14 20.86
C SER A 197 9.55 -4.70 21.35
N PRO A 198 8.56 -4.19 22.08
CA PRO A 198 8.68 -2.90 22.78
C PRO A 198 9.88 -2.82 23.74
N ALA A 199 10.36 -3.98 24.21
CA ALA A 199 11.55 -4.06 25.07
C ALA A 199 12.86 -3.85 24.31
N ASN A 200 12.90 -4.07 22.96
CA ASN A 200 14.09 -3.87 22.13
C ASN A 200 13.82 -2.86 21.01
N ARG A 201 13.66 -1.60 21.38
CA ARG A 201 13.28 -0.50 20.49
C ARG A 201 14.29 -0.17 19.40
N LYS A 202 15.58 -0.57 19.59
CA LYS A 202 16.67 -0.33 18.63
C LYS A 202 16.72 -1.35 17.50
N GLN A 203 15.87 -2.38 17.56
CA GLN A 203 15.82 -3.39 16.51
C GLN A 203 15.24 -2.80 15.23
N ARG A 204 15.88 -3.10 14.09
CA ARG A 204 15.49 -2.67 12.76
C ARG A 204 15.36 -3.87 11.84
N LEU A 205 14.54 -3.76 10.82
CA LEU A 205 14.46 -4.73 9.75
C LEU A 205 15.73 -4.69 8.92
N GLN A 206 16.28 -5.87 8.60
CA GLN A 206 17.47 -5.98 7.74
C GLN A 206 17.08 -5.68 6.29
N THR A 207 17.79 -4.75 5.65
CA THR A 207 17.52 -4.32 4.27
C THR A 207 18.48 -4.91 3.25
N ASP A 208 19.68 -5.31 3.65
CA ASP A 208 20.79 -5.66 2.75
C ASP A 208 20.53 -6.90 1.87
N ALA A 209 19.66 -7.81 2.29
CA ALA A 209 19.35 -9.04 1.56
C ALA A 209 17.97 -9.03 0.88
N LEU A 210 17.32 -7.86 0.80
CA LEU A 210 15.96 -7.74 0.23
C LEU A 210 16.03 -7.38 -1.25
N PRO A 211 15.08 -7.91 -2.06
CA PRO A 211 14.83 -7.40 -3.40
C PRO A 211 14.51 -5.91 -3.39
N SER A 212 14.85 -5.22 -4.49
CA SER A 212 14.64 -3.77 -4.65
C SER A 212 13.21 -3.33 -4.32
N GLU A 213 12.22 -4.13 -4.70
CA GLU A 213 10.79 -3.87 -4.50
C GLU A 213 10.36 -3.89 -3.03
N LEU A 214 11.11 -4.55 -2.15
CA LEU A 214 10.87 -4.62 -0.71
C LEU A 214 11.75 -3.67 0.09
N HIS A 215 12.81 -3.12 -0.52
CA HIS A 215 13.73 -2.21 0.15
C HIS A 215 13.05 -0.93 0.62
N ASP A 216 12.24 -0.30 -0.25
CA ASP A 216 11.50 0.92 0.08
C ASP A 216 10.48 0.70 1.20
N LEU A 217 9.83 -0.47 1.21
CA LEU A 217 8.91 -0.85 2.27
C LEU A 217 9.63 -1.01 3.62
N ALA A 218 10.75 -1.74 3.64
CA ALA A 218 11.54 -1.95 4.84
C ALA A 218 12.13 -0.64 5.38
N SER A 219 12.62 0.23 4.49
CA SER A 219 13.14 1.56 4.83
C SER A 219 12.06 2.45 5.43
N SER A 220 10.87 2.51 4.82
CA SER A 220 9.72 3.25 5.34
C SER A 220 9.29 2.75 6.71
N PHE A 221 9.31 1.43 6.91
CA PHE A 221 8.98 0.82 8.21
C PHE A 221 10.04 1.15 9.28
N ASN A 222 11.33 1.08 8.93
CA ASN A 222 12.42 1.48 9.83
C ASN A 222 12.33 2.96 10.22
N GLY A 223 11.99 3.85 9.28
CA GLY A 223 11.74 5.27 9.58
C GLY A 223 10.53 5.50 10.52
N ALA A 224 9.50 4.65 10.43
CA ALA A 224 8.39 4.69 11.39
C ALA A 224 8.82 4.22 12.79
N LEU A 225 9.63 3.17 12.87
CA LEU A 225 10.19 2.68 14.14
C LEU A 225 11.08 3.73 14.81
N GLU A 226 11.89 4.44 14.05
CA GLU A 226 12.74 5.52 14.55
C GLU A 226 11.91 6.66 15.17
N ARG A 227 10.84 7.08 14.50
CA ARG A 227 9.92 8.07 15.06
C ARG A 227 9.26 7.61 16.37
N ILE A 228 8.90 6.33 16.44
CA ILE A 228 8.32 5.73 17.65
C ILE A 228 9.36 5.68 18.77
N GLU A 229 10.60 5.26 18.50
CA GLU A 229 11.71 5.25 19.45
C GLU A 229 11.91 6.64 20.05
N HIS A 230 12.09 7.64 19.21
CA HIS A 230 12.25 9.04 19.66
C HIS A 230 11.05 9.57 20.48
N ALA A 231 9.83 9.12 20.16
CA ALA A 231 8.65 9.49 20.95
C ALA A 231 8.66 8.84 22.34
N TYR A 232 9.08 7.57 22.41
CA TYR A 232 9.21 6.86 23.67
C TYR A 232 10.34 7.43 24.55
N ASP A 233 11.51 7.72 23.97
CA ASP A 233 12.64 8.28 24.72
C ASP A 233 12.28 9.64 25.32
N ARG A 234 11.55 10.47 24.57
CA ARG A 234 11.01 11.73 25.10
C ARG A 234 10.01 11.52 26.22
N LEU A 235 9.14 10.53 26.11
CA LEU A 235 8.15 10.21 27.15
C LEU A 235 8.84 9.66 28.42
N GLU A 236 9.86 8.83 28.27
CA GLU A 236 10.62 8.27 29.39
C GLU A 236 11.38 9.35 30.15
N SER A 237 12.09 10.25 29.41
CA SER A 237 12.76 11.40 30.00
C SER A 237 11.76 12.30 30.72
N PHE A 238 10.62 12.63 30.10
CA PHE A 238 9.56 13.43 30.71
C PHE A 238 9.06 12.81 32.02
N ASN A 239 8.79 11.50 32.02
CA ASN A 239 8.30 10.83 33.25
C ASN A 239 9.35 10.85 34.37
N ALA A 240 10.64 10.68 34.02
CA ALA A 240 11.73 10.76 35.01
C ALA A 240 11.85 12.15 35.61
N ASP A 241 11.79 13.20 34.76
CA ASP A 241 11.85 14.60 35.19
C ASP A 241 10.67 14.97 36.10
N VAL A 242 9.43 14.59 35.67
CA VAL A 242 8.21 14.77 36.48
C VAL A 242 8.36 14.12 37.87
N ALA A 243 8.82 12.86 37.91
CA ALA A 243 8.98 12.14 39.17
C ALA A 243 10.03 12.82 40.10
N HIS A 244 11.09 13.39 39.49
CA HIS A 244 12.11 14.10 40.24
C HIS A 244 11.59 15.42 40.83
N GLU A 245 10.92 16.23 40.01
CA GLU A 245 10.40 17.55 40.40
C GLU A 245 9.22 17.46 41.40
N LEU A 246 8.45 16.38 41.39
CA LEU A 246 7.41 16.14 42.37
C LEU A 246 7.95 15.54 43.67
N ARG A 247 9.03 14.75 43.65
CA ARG A 247 9.59 14.10 44.84
C ARG A 247 10.15 15.12 45.83
N THR A 248 10.80 16.17 45.35
CA THR A 248 11.44 17.20 46.18
C THR A 248 10.43 17.92 47.10
N PRO A 249 9.37 18.59 46.58
CA PRO A 249 8.40 19.28 47.41
C PRO A 249 7.63 18.33 48.34
N VAL A 250 7.30 17.11 47.86
CA VAL A 250 6.64 16.10 48.72
C VAL A 250 7.56 15.70 49.88
N SER A 251 8.87 15.53 49.65
CA SER A 251 9.83 15.21 50.70
C SER A 251 9.99 16.35 51.72
N ILE A 252 9.95 17.60 51.26
CA ILE A 252 9.98 18.80 52.14
C ILE A 252 8.72 18.83 53.01
N LEU A 253 7.53 18.67 52.42
CA LEU A 253 6.26 18.63 53.13
C LEU A 253 6.23 17.54 54.23
N ILE A 254 6.67 16.33 53.87
CA ILE A 254 6.75 15.21 54.82
C ILE A 254 7.74 15.55 55.93
N GLY A 255 8.94 16.03 55.59
CA GLY A 255 9.97 16.38 56.58
C GLY A 255 9.55 17.47 57.55
N GLN A 256 8.98 18.57 57.04
CA GLN A 256 8.48 19.68 57.86
C GLN A 256 7.36 19.22 58.79
N THR A 257 6.42 18.42 58.27
CA THR A 257 5.32 17.86 59.06
C THR A 257 5.85 16.91 60.14
N GLN A 258 6.80 16.03 59.85
CA GLN A 258 7.42 15.12 60.81
C GLN A 258 8.18 15.89 61.93
N VAL A 259 8.93 16.93 61.53
CA VAL A 259 9.61 17.80 62.52
C VAL A 259 8.62 18.50 63.42
N ALA A 260 7.52 19.04 62.89
CA ALA A 260 6.47 19.69 63.66
C ALA A 260 5.80 18.72 64.66
N LEU A 261 5.51 17.49 64.23
CA LEU A 261 4.89 16.45 65.05
C LEU A 261 5.83 15.93 66.15
N SER A 262 7.15 15.84 65.91
CA SER A 262 8.14 15.34 66.87
C SER A 262 8.66 16.41 67.83
N SER A 263 8.42 17.66 67.53
CA SER A 263 8.88 18.78 68.40
C SER A 263 8.18 18.81 69.77
N ARG A 264 8.97 19.03 70.81
CA ARG A 264 8.44 19.29 72.16
C ARG A 264 7.86 20.69 72.30
N ASP A 265 8.27 21.65 71.52
CA ASP A 265 7.74 22.99 71.42
C ASP A 265 6.51 23.00 70.52
N ARG A 266 5.32 23.06 71.11
CA ARG A 266 4.01 23.13 70.44
C ARG A 266 3.41 24.52 70.46
N SER A 267 4.27 25.57 70.37
CA SER A 267 3.75 26.94 70.32
C SER A 267 2.89 27.15 69.06
N VAL A 268 1.83 27.92 69.19
CA VAL A 268 0.90 28.25 68.08
C VAL A 268 1.64 28.93 66.95
N GLU A 269 2.59 29.78 67.24
CA GLU A 269 3.41 30.54 66.24
C GLU A 269 4.28 29.61 65.40
N ARG A 270 4.80 28.54 66.02
CA ARG A 270 5.61 27.55 65.26
C ARG A 270 4.74 26.69 64.39
N MET A 271 3.56 26.29 64.88
CA MET A 271 2.60 25.52 64.06
C MET A 271 2.09 26.36 62.91
N GLN A 272 1.78 27.64 63.11
CA GLN A 272 1.39 28.57 62.02
C GLN A 272 2.48 28.70 60.93
N ARG A 273 3.76 28.89 61.35
CA ARG A 273 4.89 28.94 60.40
C ARG A 273 5.03 27.67 59.59
N THR A 274 4.91 26.49 60.24
CA THR A 274 4.97 25.22 59.51
C THR A 274 3.81 25.08 58.53
N LEU A 275 2.59 25.42 58.92
CA LEU A 275 1.41 25.39 58.07
C LEU A 275 1.54 26.38 56.89
N GLN A 276 2.07 27.58 57.16
CA GLN A 276 2.32 28.58 56.12
C GLN A 276 3.34 28.05 55.10
N SER A 277 4.46 27.49 55.55
CA SER A 277 5.47 26.92 54.68
C SER A 277 4.95 25.70 53.90
N ASN A 278 4.14 24.86 54.53
CA ASN A 278 3.48 23.76 53.82
C ASN A 278 2.49 24.26 52.75
N LEU A 279 1.74 25.34 53.04
CA LEU A 279 0.82 25.94 52.06
C LEU A 279 1.57 26.48 50.83
N GLU A 280 2.69 27.16 51.06
CA GLU A 280 3.57 27.67 49.99
C GLU A 280 4.06 26.49 49.08
N GLU A 281 4.44 25.37 49.69
CA GLU A 281 4.90 24.20 48.94
C GLU A 281 3.75 23.48 48.17
N PHE A 282 2.52 23.48 48.73
CA PHE A 282 1.34 23.00 48.01
C PHE A 282 0.98 23.89 46.80
N GLU A 283 1.05 25.22 46.96
CA GLU A 283 0.85 26.16 45.86
C GLU A 283 1.89 25.94 44.74
N ARG A 284 3.14 25.68 45.11
CA ARG A 284 4.21 25.35 44.21
C ARG A 284 3.91 24.07 43.43
N LEU A 285 3.49 22.99 44.10
CA LEU A 285 3.05 21.75 43.46
C LEU A 285 1.89 21.98 42.49
N ARG A 286 0.93 22.81 42.86
CA ARG A 286 -0.20 23.17 42.00
C ARG A 286 0.26 23.81 40.71
N VAL A 287 1.23 24.73 40.76
CA VAL A 287 1.80 25.39 39.58
C VAL A 287 2.50 24.36 38.67
N ILE A 288 3.36 23.49 39.24
CA ILE A 288 4.07 22.45 38.50
C ILE A 288 3.08 21.55 37.76
N VAL A 289 2.05 21.05 38.46
CA VAL A 289 1.04 20.15 37.84
C VAL A 289 0.28 20.86 36.71
N ASN A 290 -0.13 22.12 36.91
CA ASN A 290 -0.82 22.91 35.90
C ASN A 290 0.06 23.20 34.68
N ASP A 291 1.35 23.46 34.88
CA ASP A 291 2.34 23.65 33.83
C ASP A 291 2.56 22.38 32.99
N MET A 292 2.65 21.23 33.67
CA MET A 292 2.76 19.92 32.98
C MET A 292 1.52 19.59 32.16
N LEU A 293 0.31 19.81 32.70
CA LEU A 293 -0.93 19.60 31.98
C LEU A 293 -1.02 20.51 30.75
N PHE A 294 -0.59 21.77 30.88
CA PHE A 294 -0.52 22.69 29.73
C PHE A 294 0.46 22.19 28.66
N LEU A 295 1.68 21.84 29.04
CA LEU A 295 2.69 21.34 28.12
C LEU A 295 2.25 20.05 27.42
N SER A 296 1.53 19.16 28.14
CA SER A 296 0.94 17.95 27.56
C SER A 296 -0.11 18.23 26.47
N ARG A 297 -0.86 19.34 26.59
CA ARG A 297 -1.80 19.78 25.53
C ARG A 297 -1.06 20.30 24.30
N SER A 298 -0.04 21.13 24.53
CA SER A 298 0.80 21.63 23.44
C SER A 298 1.46 20.51 22.62
N ASP A 299 1.94 19.44 23.29
CA ASP A 299 2.52 18.26 22.60
C ASP A 299 1.54 17.54 21.68
N ARG A 300 0.26 17.62 21.96
CA ARG A 300 -0.80 17.08 21.11
C ARG A 300 -1.12 17.94 19.88
N GLY A 301 -0.37 19.06 19.73
CA GLY A 301 -0.56 20.00 18.64
C GLY A 301 -1.82 20.86 18.77
N GLU A 302 -2.35 21.04 20.00
CA GLU A 302 -3.46 21.96 20.24
C GLU A 302 -3.04 23.38 19.87
N ARG A 303 -3.89 24.09 19.13
CA ARG A 303 -3.69 25.49 18.76
C ARG A 303 -4.46 26.39 19.69
N ALA A 304 -4.01 27.64 19.79
CA ALA A 304 -4.76 28.70 20.49
C ALA A 304 -6.14 28.89 19.81
N THR A 305 -7.20 28.88 20.62
CA THR A 305 -8.59 28.92 20.13
C THR A 305 -9.32 30.23 20.43
N ASN A 306 -9.00 30.89 21.55
CA ASN A 306 -9.66 32.14 21.96
C ASN A 306 -8.88 33.36 21.48
N LEU A 307 -8.69 33.44 20.17
CA LEU A 307 -7.88 34.51 19.55
C LEU A 307 -8.63 35.82 19.55
N SER A 308 -7.95 36.88 20.00
CA SER A 308 -8.43 38.27 19.99
C SER A 308 -7.41 39.15 19.30
N ASP A 309 -7.86 40.07 18.46
CA ASP A 309 -6.98 41.07 17.79
C ASP A 309 -6.68 42.24 18.77
N VAL A 310 -5.49 42.23 19.32
CA VAL A 310 -5.07 43.16 20.37
C VAL A 310 -3.76 43.90 20.01
N SER A 311 -3.53 45.06 20.64
CA SER A 311 -2.21 45.70 20.68
C SER A 311 -1.35 44.95 21.68
N LEU A 312 -0.23 44.38 21.24
CA LEU A 312 0.66 43.63 22.11
C LEU A 312 1.36 44.54 23.13
N ALA A 313 1.58 45.83 22.82
CA ALA A 313 2.12 46.76 23.78
C ALA A 313 1.18 46.98 24.98
N ILE A 314 -0.13 47.02 24.75
CA ILE A 314 -1.13 47.12 25.80
C ILE A 314 -1.12 45.85 26.71
N GLU A 315 -1.07 44.69 26.06
CA GLU A 315 -1.02 43.43 26.85
C GLU A 315 0.29 43.29 27.65
N VAL A 316 1.43 43.67 27.06
CA VAL A 316 2.71 43.71 27.79
C VAL A 316 2.67 44.70 28.93
N SER A 317 2.11 45.93 28.76
CA SER A 317 1.96 46.89 29.83
C SER A 317 1.16 46.32 30.99
N ARG A 318 0.04 45.64 30.74
CA ARG A 318 -0.74 44.95 31.76
C ARG A 318 0.08 43.91 32.55
N MET A 319 1.01 43.21 31.90
CA MET A 319 1.88 42.24 32.58
C MET A 319 2.96 42.94 33.41
N LEU A 320 3.48 44.07 32.93
CA LEU A 320 4.42 44.88 33.71
C LEU A 320 3.75 45.47 34.94
N ASP A 321 2.53 45.99 34.81
CA ASP A 321 1.73 46.49 35.95
C ASP A 321 1.44 45.36 36.97
N PHE A 322 1.12 44.15 36.46
CA PHE A 322 0.91 42.99 37.35
C PHE A 322 2.17 42.61 38.14
N LEU A 323 3.36 42.81 37.56
CA LEU A 323 4.65 42.48 38.18
C LEU A 323 5.31 43.67 38.87
N GLU A 324 4.63 44.83 38.97
CA GLU A 324 5.17 46.07 39.54
C GLU A 324 5.85 45.88 40.88
N VAL A 325 5.17 45.22 41.81
CA VAL A 325 5.72 44.92 43.19
C VAL A 325 7.02 44.11 43.09
N SER A 326 7.06 43.11 42.21
CA SER A 326 8.26 42.24 42.06
C SER A 326 9.41 43.00 41.43
N LEU A 327 9.14 43.96 40.51
CA LEU A 327 10.11 44.81 39.90
C LEU A 327 10.66 45.88 40.89
N GLU A 328 9.79 46.43 41.71
CA GLU A 328 10.17 47.38 42.77
C GLU A 328 11.05 46.68 43.85
N ASP A 329 10.63 45.52 44.32
CA ASP A 329 11.39 44.72 45.31
C ASP A 329 12.79 44.37 44.79
N ALA A 330 12.90 44.05 43.48
CA ALA A 330 14.16 43.77 42.79
C ALA A 330 14.94 45.02 42.39
N GLN A 331 14.38 46.21 42.61
CA GLN A 331 14.95 47.51 42.20
C GLN A 331 15.29 47.60 40.68
N LEU A 332 14.41 47.09 39.85
CA LEU A 332 14.60 47.01 38.41
C LEU A 332 13.77 48.07 37.71
N ARG A 333 14.27 48.54 36.53
CA ARG A 333 13.55 49.41 35.63
C ARG A 333 13.07 48.64 34.42
N THR A 334 11.98 49.10 33.82
CA THR A 334 11.48 48.49 32.57
C THR A 334 11.40 49.51 31.45
N GLU A 335 11.71 49.10 30.22
CA GLU A 335 11.62 49.88 29.02
C GLU A 335 10.84 49.08 27.97
N LEU A 336 9.67 49.58 27.56
CA LEU A 336 8.88 48.97 26.47
C LEU A 336 9.04 49.81 25.19
N THR A 337 9.41 49.15 24.09
CA THR A 337 9.61 49.79 22.80
C THR A 337 8.89 49.03 21.68
N GLY A 338 8.22 49.79 20.79
CA GLY A 338 7.45 49.27 19.68
C GLY A 338 6.05 48.79 20.09
N ASP A 339 5.23 48.59 19.08
CA ASP A 339 3.90 47.98 19.17
C ASP A 339 3.57 47.26 17.86
N ALA A 340 2.71 46.27 17.96
CA ALA A 340 2.12 45.61 16.81
C ALA A 340 0.79 44.95 17.21
N ARG A 341 -0.14 44.88 16.27
CA ARG A 341 -1.38 44.13 16.47
C ARG A 341 -1.20 42.69 16.02
N ALA A 342 -1.68 41.80 16.83
CA ALA A 342 -1.72 40.35 16.49
C ALA A 342 -2.98 39.71 17.03
N SER A 343 -3.38 38.65 16.38
CA SER A 343 -4.49 37.79 16.83
C SER A 343 -3.95 36.71 17.77
N VAL A 344 -4.09 36.91 19.06
CA VAL A 344 -3.53 36.04 20.10
C VAL A 344 -4.60 35.67 21.16
N ASP A 345 -4.43 34.50 21.77
CA ASP A 345 -5.10 34.19 23.03
C ASP A 345 -4.40 34.97 24.15
N THR A 346 -5.07 36.00 24.68
CA THR A 346 -4.49 36.94 25.67
C THR A 346 -4.06 36.25 26.94
N SER A 347 -4.74 35.17 27.35
CA SER A 347 -4.37 34.38 28.54
C SER A 347 -3.05 33.63 28.30
N LEU A 348 -2.91 32.96 27.14
CA LEU A 348 -1.69 32.25 26.80
C LEU A 348 -0.52 33.22 26.55
N PHE A 349 -0.80 34.34 25.85
CA PHE A 349 0.19 35.40 25.67
C PHE A 349 0.70 35.96 27.00
N GLY A 350 -0.23 36.31 27.92
CA GLY A 350 0.13 36.76 29.27
C GLY A 350 0.98 35.74 30.02
N ARG A 351 0.67 34.43 29.89
CA ARG A 351 1.47 33.36 30.49
C ARG A 351 2.89 33.30 29.94
N ALA A 352 3.07 33.44 28.65
CA ALA A 352 4.41 33.48 28.04
C ALA A 352 5.19 34.73 28.48
N MET A 353 4.55 35.90 28.46
CA MET A 353 5.17 37.15 28.91
C MET A 353 5.57 37.12 30.36
N THR A 354 4.70 36.64 31.27
CA THR A 354 5.01 36.51 32.69
C THR A 354 6.23 35.60 32.90
N ASN A 355 6.33 34.47 32.19
CA ASN A 355 7.50 33.59 32.29
C ASN A 355 8.79 34.27 31.79
N LEU A 356 8.75 35.05 30.72
CA LEU A 356 9.91 35.78 30.23
C LEU A 356 10.33 36.90 31.18
N LEU A 357 9.34 37.65 31.73
CA LEU A 357 9.60 38.75 32.66
C LEU A 357 10.14 38.24 34.01
N ILE A 358 9.57 37.18 34.56
CA ILE A 358 10.08 36.54 35.77
C ILE A 358 11.50 36.04 35.57
N ASN A 359 11.78 35.41 34.42
CA ASN A 359 13.13 34.98 34.11
C ASN A 359 14.10 36.17 34.04
N ALA A 360 13.70 37.30 33.42
CA ALA A 360 14.52 38.47 33.36
C ALA A 360 14.74 39.13 34.75
N ILE A 361 13.71 39.16 35.58
CA ILE A 361 13.80 39.67 36.97
C ILE A 361 14.83 38.86 37.78
N GLN A 362 14.74 37.53 37.72
CA GLN A 362 15.60 36.63 38.52
C GLN A 362 17.08 36.66 38.09
N HIS A 363 17.33 37.00 36.83
CA HIS A 363 18.69 37.05 36.29
C HIS A 363 19.24 38.46 36.14
N SER A 364 18.57 39.50 36.66
CA SER A 364 19.02 40.91 36.69
C SER A 364 19.53 41.26 38.08
N ARG A 365 20.34 42.30 38.12
CA ARG A 365 20.85 42.90 39.36
C ARG A 365 20.08 44.17 39.76
N PRO A 366 20.02 44.53 41.00
CA PRO A 366 19.42 45.83 41.41
C PRO A 366 20.01 46.99 40.62
N GLY A 367 19.15 47.85 40.09
CA GLY A 367 19.50 48.95 39.23
C GLY A 367 19.53 48.68 37.71
N ASP A 368 19.45 47.40 37.31
CA ASP A 368 19.40 47.03 35.91
C ASP A 368 18.06 47.46 35.26
N THR A 369 18.08 47.50 33.90
CA THR A 369 16.88 47.78 33.11
C THR A 369 16.52 46.54 32.28
N ILE A 370 15.26 46.05 32.39
CA ILE A 370 14.70 45.04 31.51
C ILE A 370 14.09 45.74 30.31
N ARG A 371 14.49 45.31 29.10
CA ARG A 371 13.95 45.88 27.84
C ARG A 371 13.00 44.90 27.19
N VAL A 372 11.78 45.36 26.91
CA VAL A 372 10.79 44.61 26.11
C VAL A 372 10.67 45.31 24.77
N LYS A 373 10.87 44.56 23.70
CA LYS A 373 10.81 45.08 22.32
C LYS A 373 9.79 44.28 21.51
N ILE A 374 8.85 44.98 20.88
CA ILE A 374 7.85 44.42 19.98
C ILE A 374 8.13 44.88 18.58
N ARG A 375 8.23 43.98 17.61
CA ARG A 375 8.52 44.29 16.23
C ARG A 375 7.63 43.47 15.30
N ALA A 376 6.93 44.15 14.40
CA ALA A 376 6.24 43.47 13.29
C ALA A 376 7.27 43.04 12.23
N ALA A 377 7.17 41.81 11.78
CA ALA A 377 7.86 41.25 10.63
C ALA A 377 6.78 40.69 9.70
N GLU A 378 7.06 40.57 8.41
CA GLU A 378 6.10 40.35 7.31
C GLU A 378 4.85 39.50 7.65
N GLU A 379 5.04 38.34 8.24
CA GLU A 379 3.93 37.41 8.63
C GLU A 379 3.84 37.14 10.14
N GLN A 380 4.77 37.70 10.93
CA GLN A 380 4.88 37.44 12.35
C GLN A 380 5.09 38.71 13.15
N VAL A 381 4.69 38.69 14.41
CA VAL A 381 5.11 39.67 15.37
C VAL A 381 6.10 39.05 16.33
N VAL A 382 7.25 39.65 16.51
CA VAL A 382 8.33 39.22 17.37
C VAL A 382 8.30 40.01 18.67
N ILE A 383 8.30 39.29 19.79
CA ILE A 383 8.34 39.86 21.15
C ILE A 383 9.65 39.39 21.79
N ALA A 384 10.44 40.32 22.28
CA ALA A 384 11.74 40.06 22.89
C ALA A 384 11.83 40.71 24.27
N VAL A 385 12.31 39.96 25.25
CA VAL A 385 12.64 40.46 26.60
C VAL A 385 14.14 40.31 26.79
N ALA A 386 14.82 41.39 27.10
CA ALA A 386 16.28 41.43 27.23
C ALA A 386 16.66 41.95 28.64
N ASN A 387 17.60 41.29 29.27
CA ASN A 387 18.20 41.67 30.54
C ASN A 387 19.74 41.70 30.44
N PRO A 388 20.44 42.55 31.18
CA PRO A 388 21.89 42.52 31.24
C PRO A 388 22.37 41.21 31.88
N GLY A 389 23.50 40.68 31.34
CA GLY A 389 24.07 39.45 31.88
C GLY A 389 25.30 38.96 31.10
N THR A 390 25.97 37.95 31.67
CA THR A 390 27.07 37.28 30.98
C THR A 390 26.54 36.53 29.76
N PRO A 391 27.23 36.57 28.63
CA PRO A 391 26.79 35.84 27.44
C PRO A 391 26.64 34.33 27.72
N ILE A 392 25.53 33.77 27.28
CA ILE A 392 25.23 32.34 27.42
C ILE A 392 25.94 31.57 26.30
N ASP A 393 26.57 30.45 26.64
CA ASP A 393 27.28 29.59 25.66
C ASP A 393 26.31 29.14 24.54
N PRO A 394 26.72 29.22 23.26
CA PRO A 394 25.92 28.76 22.12
C PRO A 394 25.40 27.31 22.26
N ALA A 395 26.18 26.41 22.82
CA ALA A 395 25.76 25.02 23.08
C ALA A 395 24.59 24.94 24.08
N VAL A 396 24.60 25.81 25.08
CA VAL A 396 23.55 25.92 26.09
C VAL A 396 22.28 26.52 25.54
N ARG A 397 22.39 27.53 24.66
CA ARG A 397 21.23 28.24 24.07
C ARG A 397 20.28 27.30 23.33
N ALA A 398 20.83 26.26 22.68
CA ALA A 398 20.04 25.27 21.93
C ALA A 398 19.03 24.50 22.83
N HIS A 399 19.36 24.35 24.11
CA HIS A 399 18.58 23.55 25.06
C HIS A 399 17.73 24.35 26.05
N MET A 400 17.86 25.69 26.06
CA MET A 400 17.19 26.53 27.07
C MET A 400 15.67 26.48 27.07
N PHE A 401 15.05 26.12 25.94
CA PHE A 401 13.59 25.94 25.84
C PHE A 401 13.16 24.48 26.03
N GLU A 402 14.07 23.58 26.40
CA GLU A 402 13.74 22.21 26.81
C GLU A 402 13.17 22.22 28.22
N ARG A 403 12.31 21.25 28.52
CA ARG A 403 11.67 21.11 29.82
C ARG A 403 12.69 20.75 30.89
N PHE A 404 12.54 21.33 32.07
CA PHE A 404 13.39 21.08 33.25
C PHE A 404 14.87 21.43 33.00
N TYR A 405 15.21 22.06 31.86
CA TYR A 405 16.57 22.50 31.62
C TYR A 405 16.96 23.65 32.51
N ARG A 406 18.08 23.52 33.25
CA ARG A 406 18.66 24.53 34.16
C ARG A 406 20.17 24.56 34.00
N LEU A 407 20.78 25.75 34.03
CA LEU A 407 22.21 25.92 34.15
C LEU A 407 22.70 25.38 35.50
N GLU A 408 23.82 24.65 35.53
CA GLU A 408 24.35 24.04 36.77
C GLU A 408 24.63 25.07 37.89
N GLU A 409 25.08 26.28 37.51
CA GLU A 409 25.33 27.37 38.44
C GLU A 409 24.03 27.95 39.07
N ALA A 410 22.89 27.80 38.44
CA ALA A 410 21.59 28.26 38.96
C ALA A 410 20.92 27.23 39.87
N ARG A 411 21.48 26.02 40.02
CA ARG A 411 20.94 24.98 40.92
C ARG A 411 21.08 25.31 42.39
N SER A 412 22.06 26.16 42.75
CA SER A 412 22.36 26.47 44.15
C SER A 412 21.63 27.67 44.73
N ASN A 413 21.06 28.56 43.91
CA ASN A 413 20.59 29.88 44.41
C ASN A 413 19.10 30.21 44.25
N SER A 414 18.30 29.37 43.59
CA SER A 414 16.85 29.64 43.47
C SER A 414 16.01 28.38 43.60
N ASN A 415 15.39 28.25 44.80
CA ASN A 415 14.40 27.19 45.06
C ASN A 415 13.07 27.38 44.28
N GLU A 416 12.90 28.42 43.49
CA GLU A 416 11.62 28.81 42.90
C GLU A 416 11.41 28.39 41.44
N ASN A 417 12.46 28.06 40.69
CA ASN A 417 12.35 27.76 39.25
C ASN A 417 12.50 26.27 38.94
N HIS A 418 11.41 25.67 38.39
CA HIS A 418 11.36 24.25 37.99
C HIS A 418 11.87 23.98 36.58
N GLY A 419 12.46 24.98 35.88
CA GLY A 419 12.90 24.81 34.50
C GLY A 419 11.77 24.62 33.47
N LEU A 420 10.52 24.94 33.82
CA LEU A 420 9.36 24.85 32.92
C LEU A 420 9.04 26.17 32.22
N GLY A 421 9.45 27.33 32.78
CA GLY A 421 9.04 28.64 32.29
C GLY A 421 9.34 28.88 30.79
N LEU A 422 10.57 28.64 30.35
CA LEU A 422 10.93 28.84 28.95
C LEU A 422 10.28 27.79 28.01
N SER A 423 10.05 26.58 28.49
CA SER A 423 9.32 25.56 27.70
C SER A 423 7.82 25.94 27.55
N ILE A 424 7.24 26.65 28.53
CA ILE A 424 5.89 27.23 28.39
C ILE A 424 5.88 28.33 27.32
N VAL A 425 6.90 29.20 27.27
CA VAL A 425 7.02 30.21 26.21
C VAL A 425 7.05 29.55 24.83
N LYS A 426 7.82 28.48 24.69
CA LYS A 426 7.86 27.69 23.45
C LYS A 426 6.49 27.11 23.11
N ALA A 427 5.83 26.47 24.06
CA ALA A 427 4.50 25.91 23.85
C ALA A 427 3.48 26.97 23.40
N VAL A 428 3.50 28.16 24.01
CA VAL A 428 2.63 29.28 23.60
C VAL A 428 2.97 29.76 22.19
N ALA A 429 4.26 29.89 21.84
CA ALA A 429 4.69 30.26 20.49
C ALA A 429 4.19 29.23 19.45
N ASP A 430 4.41 27.93 19.72
CA ASP A 430 3.98 26.83 18.83
C ASP A 430 2.44 26.83 18.66
N MET A 431 1.67 27.07 19.72
CA MET A 431 0.20 27.17 19.66
C MET A 431 -0.29 28.36 18.83
N HIS A 432 0.52 29.43 18.71
CA HIS A 432 0.24 30.60 17.86
C HIS A 432 0.93 30.54 16.49
N GLY A 433 1.53 29.40 16.12
CA GLY A 433 2.21 29.18 14.84
C GLY A 433 3.52 29.97 14.70
N GLY A 434 4.11 30.37 15.82
CA GLY A 434 5.38 31.09 15.87
C GLY A 434 6.56 30.20 16.27
N SER A 435 7.63 30.83 16.74
CA SER A 435 8.86 30.19 17.18
C SER A 435 9.49 30.93 18.35
N VAL A 436 10.47 30.33 19.00
CA VAL A 436 11.24 30.96 20.09
C VAL A 436 12.68 31.18 19.67
N PHE A 437 13.35 32.14 20.31
CA PHE A 437 14.76 32.42 20.06
C PHE A 437 15.46 32.93 21.32
N VAL A 438 16.79 32.75 21.33
CA VAL A 438 17.71 33.35 22.29
C VAL A 438 18.85 34.03 21.53
N ALA A 439 19.14 35.26 21.90
CA ALA A 439 20.26 36.01 21.40
C ALA A 439 21.07 36.62 22.55
N CYS A 440 22.40 36.71 22.39
CA CYS A 440 23.28 37.31 23.39
C CYS A 440 24.23 38.22 22.67
N ASP A 441 24.00 39.53 22.84
CA ASP A 441 24.79 40.61 22.19
C ASP A 441 25.17 41.69 23.20
N GLU A 442 26.41 42.16 23.14
CA GLU A 442 26.91 43.32 23.88
C GLU A 442 26.59 43.33 25.40
N GLY A 443 26.58 42.18 26.05
CA GLY A 443 26.26 42.04 27.48
C GLY A 443 24.77 41.99 27.81
N TRP A 444 23.91 41.77 26.80
CA TRP A 444 22.50 41.54 26.93
C TRP A 444 22.13 40.09 26.57
N ASN A 445 21.32 39.46 27.39
CA ASN A 445 20.67 38.19 27.09
C ASN A 445 19.21 38.46 26.70
N THR A 446 18.84 38.12 25.49
CA THR A 446 17.52 38.40 24.89
C THR A 446 16.80 37.05 24.68
N PHE A 447 15.66 36.88 25.32
CA PHE A 447 14.76 35.77 25.10
C PHE A 447 13.51 36.30 24.40
N GLY A 448 13.03 35.57 23.42
CA GLY A 448 11.84 36.02 22.71
C GLY A 448 11.09 34.90 22.04
N PHE A 449 9.90 35.27 21.59
CA PHE A 449 9.05 34.41 20.78
C PHE A 449 8.34 35.21 19.70
N SER A 450 7.85 34.52 18.68
CA SER A 450 7.01 35.10 17.66
C SER A 450 5.60 34.54 17.71
N VAL A 451 4.64 35.30 17.20
CA VAL A 451 3.27 34.86 16.95
C VAL A 451 2.90 35.24 15.53
N MET A 452 2.00 34.52 14.88
CA MET A 452 1.53 34.86 13.55
C MET A 452 0.79 36.21 13.59
N ALA A 453 1.13 37.12 12.68
CA ALA A 453 0.45 38.40 12.55
C ALA A 453 -1.02 38.27 12.10
N ARG A 454 -1.34 37.18 11.38
CA ARG A 454 -2.68 36.78 10.98
C ARG A 454 -2.81 35.25 11.13
N PRO A 455 -3.90 34.72 11.71
CA PRO A 455 -4.13 33.29 11.67
C PRO A 455 -4.27 32.86 10.20
N ALA A 456 -3.53 31.83 9.79
CA ALA A 456 -3.75 31.21 8.50
C ALA A 456 -5.23 30.80 8.44
N ALA A 457 -5.97 31.32 7.45
CA ALA A 457 -7.38 31.00 7.27
C ALA A 457 -7.54 29.48 7.27
N THR A 458 -8.31 28.98 8.22
CA THR A 458 -8.67 27.56 8.30
C THR A 458 -9.47 27.23 7.03
N PRO A 459 -9.26 26.09 6.34
CA PRO A 459 -10.01 25.74 5.12
C PRO A 459 -11.53 25.63 5.28
N ALA A 460 -12.08 25.86 6.48
CA ALA A 460 -13.51 25.83 6.76
C ALA A 460 -14.26 27.10 6.35
N ASP A 461 -13.59 28.24 6.15
CA ASP A 461 -14.23 29.51 5.80
C ASP A 461 -14.48 29.72 4.29
N ALA A 462 -14.10 28.75 3.45
CA ALA A 462 -14.39 28.78 2.02
C ALA A 462 -15.83 28.33 1.66
N ARG A 463 -16.69 28.11 2.63
CA ARG A 463 -18.14 27.90 2.40
C ARG A 463 -18.91 29.19 2.67
N SER A 464 -18.78 30.15 1.76
CA SER A 464 -19.70 31.27 1.67
C SER A 464 -21.07 30.78 1.21
N PRO A 465 -22.16 31.20 1.83
CA PRO A 465 -23.49 30.75 1.44
C PRO A 465 -23.93 31.40 0.15
N LEU A 466 -24.29 30.61 -0.83
CA LEU A 466 -25.12 31.04 -1.95
C LEU A 466 -26.48 31.50 -1.38
N LYS A 467 -26.57 32.78 -1.01
CA LYS A 467 -27.84 33.49 -0.82
C LYS A 467 -28.28 34.01 -2.17
N GLY A 468 -29.46 33.62 -2.60
CA GLY A 468 -30.24 34.39 -3.56
C GLY A 468 -30.73 33.62 -4.79
N LEU A 469 -31.74 32.81 -4.65
CA LEU A 469 -32.73 32.63 -5.71
C LEU A 469 -34.10 32.81 -5.09
N PRO A 470 -34.98 33.67 -5.66
CA PRO A 470 -36.28 34.03 -5.09
C PRO A 470 -37.30 32.91 -5.30
N HIS A 471 -38.01 32.64 -4.25
CA HIS A 471 -39.26 31.89 -4.28
C HIS A 471 -40.28 32.71 -5.10
N ASN A 472 -40.79 32.16 -6.18
CA ASN A 472 -42.01 32.69 -6.77
C ASN A 472 -43.01 31.58 -7.07
N ALA A 473 -44.12 31.72 -6.36
CA ALA A 473 -45.50 31.59 -6.71
C ALA A 473 -46.07 30.24 -7.21
N ALA A 474 -46.81 29.69 -6.32
CA ALA A 474 -48.14 29.11 -6.47
C ALA A 474 -48.76 29.10 -7.86
N LEU A 475 -49.27 27.95 -8.27
CA LEU A 475 -50.61 27.79 -8.89
C LEU A 475 -51.18 26.42 -8.50
N ARG A 476 -52.37 26.48 -7.92
CA ARG A 476 -53.35 25.41 -7.67
C ARG A 476 -54.27 25.27 -8.90
N PRO A 477 -55.29 24.46 -8.87
CA PRO A 477 -55.40 23.08 -9.38
C PRO A 477 -56.52 22.95 -10.44
N SER A 478 -56.60 21.83 -11.05
CA SER A 478 -57.87 21.15 -11.31
C SER A 478 -57.59 19.67 -11.60
#